data_b94bbf5d4ba3c9a5e264d62b6dab0cde
#
_entry.id   b94bbf5d4ba3c9a5e264d62b6dab0cde
#
_cell.length_a   1.000
_cell.length_b   1.000
_cell.length_c   1.000
_cell.angle_alpha   90.00
_cell.angle_beta   90.00
_cell.angle_gamma   90.00
#
_symmetry.space_group_name_H-M   'P 1'
#
loop_
_entity.id
_entity.type
_entity.pdbx_description
1 polymer ?
#
loop_
_entity_poly.entity_id
_entity_poly.type
_entity_poly.pdbx_seq_one_letter_code
_entity_poly.pdbx_strand_id
1 'polypeptide(L)'
;MDIVKGNMGWIEVIVGPMFSGKSEELIRRLKRAEIARQRVQIFKPVIDQRYNQTDIVSHSGFELPSQVVRSAAEVFEKVQPRTEVVGIDEGQFLGDGLVDVCMRMADAGKRVIVTGLDTDYLGRPFEPMPRLLAVAEEIVKLLAICVQCGNPAVHTQRLVASEDLIVVGAAGMYEPRCRRCFEPHLAHDKVEANKSASSSAAKVSQ
;
A
#
# COMPACT_ATOMS: atom_id res chain seq x y z
N MET A 1 -7.59 5.84 21.66
CA MET A 1 -8.58 6.90 21.43
C MET A 1 -9.90 6.21 21.09
N ASP A 2 -10.92 6.31 21.92
CA ASP A 2 -12.24 5.72 21.62
C ASP A 2 -13.05 6.76 20.84
N ILE A 3 -12.83 6.78 19.54
CA ILE A 3 -13.33 7.88 18.68
C ILE A 3 -14.79 7.68 18.31
N VAL A 4 -15.27 6.43 18.25
CA VAL A 4 -16.62 6.14 17.76
C VAL A 4 -17.37 5.23 18.72
N LYS A 5 -18.51 5.69 19.23
CA LYS A 5 -19.47 4.89 20.02
C LYS A 5 -20.77 4.75 19.24
N GLY A 6 -21.25 3.51 19.09
CA GLY A 6 -22.54 3.21 18.45
C GLY A 6 -22.40 2.33 17.20
N ASN A 7 -23.50 2.20 16.45
CA ASN A 7 -23.57 1.42 15.19
C ASN A 7 -23.10 2.20 13.96
N MET A 8 -22.21 3.18 14.12
CA MET A 8 -21.65 3.96 13.03
C MET A 8 -20.39 3.27 12.51
N GLY A 9 -20.28 3.10 11.21
CA GLY A 9 -19.03 2.71 10.57
C GLY A 9 -18.11 3.90 10.36
N TRP A 10 -16.84 3.65 10.04
CA TRP A 10 -15.84 4.67 9.76
C TRP A 10 -14.69 4.11 8.91
N ILE A 11 -13.88 5.01 8.35
CA ILE A 11 -12.73 4.68 7.52
C ILE A 11 -11.44 5.07 8.25
N GLU A 12 -10.52 4.11 8.35
CA GLU A 12 -9.14 4.32 8.82
C GLU A 12 -8.18 4.14 7.66
N VAL A 13 -7.29 5.08 7.45
CA VAL A 13 -6.28 5.01 6.39
C VAL A 13 -4.88 5.05 6.97
N ILE A 14 -4.09 4.02 6.66
CA ILE A 14 -2.69 3.88 7.08
C ILE A 14 -1.82 4.01 5.84
N VAL A 15 -1.08 5.10 5.73
CA VAL A 15 -0.21 5.38 4.59
C VAL A 15 1.25 5.51 4.98
N GLY A 16 2.13 5.52 4.00
CA GLY A 16 3.56 5.71 4.15
C GLY A 16 4.35 4.97 3.07
N PRO A 17 5.67 5.17 2.99
CA PRO A 17 6.52 4.53 1.99
C PRO A 17 6.61 3.01 2.20
N MET A 18 7.22 2.30 1.26
CA MET A 18 7.59 0.91 1.50
C MET A 18 8.50 0.82 2.74
N PHE A 19 8.44 -0.30 3.43
CA PHE A 19 9.22 -0.59 4.66
C PHE A 19 8.85 0.28 5.88
N SER A 20 7.67 0.91 5.89
CA SER A 20 7.21 1.73 7.02
C SER A 20 6.35 0.98 8.05
N GLY A 21 6.09 -0.33 7.85
CA GLY A 21 5.29 -1.12 8.79
C GLY A 21 3.77 -1.01 8.61
N LYS A 22 3.28 -0.61 7.42
CA LYS A 22 1.83 -0.47 7.17
C LYS A 22 1.06 -1.78 7.38
N SER A 23 1.54 -2.88 6.80
CA SER A 23 0.89 -4.19 6.93
C SER A 23 0.96 -4.72 8.37
N GLU A 24 2.03 -4.44 9.12
CA GLU A 24 2.12 -4.74 10.56
C GLU A 24 1.04 -3.99 11.34
N GLU A 25 0.86 -2.71 11.08
CA GLU A 25 -0.15 -1.90 11.76
C GLU A 25 -1.56 -2.35 11.40
N LEU A 26 -1.83 -2.70 10.14
CA LEU A 26 -3.09 -3.31 9.72
C LEU A 26 -3.36 -4.60 10.50
N ILE A 27 -2.42 -5.54 10.48
CA ILE A 27 -2.54 -6.82 11.19
C ILE A 27 -2.77 -6.58 12.68
N ARG A 28 -2.05 -5.65 13.30
CA ARG A 28 -2.23 -5.30 14.72
C ARG A 28 -3.65 -4.83 15.01
N ARG A 29 -4.24 -3.97 14.17
CA ARG A 29 -5.63 -3.48 14.32
C ARG A 29 -6.64 -4.61 14.12
N LEU A 30 -6.45 -5.45 13.10
CA LEU A 30 -7.34 -6.56 12.79
C LEU A 30 -7.33 -7.63 13.90
N LYS A 31 -6.15 -7.99 14.42
CA LYS A 31 -6.05 -8.90 15.58
C LYS A 31 -6.76 -8.36 16.82
N ARG A 32 -6.71 -7.06 17.08
CA ARG A 32 -7.49 -6.45 18.19
C ARG A 32 -8.99 -6.56 17.96
N ALA A 33 -9.47 -6.42 16.72
CA ALA A 33 -10.86 -6.62 16.37
C ALA A 33 -11.29 -8.09 16.59
N GLU A 34 -10.46 -9.07 16.19
CA GLU A 34 -10.70 -10.50 16.46
C GLU A 34 -10.76 -10.82 17.96
N ILE A 35 -9.82 -10.27 18.76
CA ILE A 35 -9.86 -10.40 20.24
C ILE A 35 -11.16 -9.83 20.80
N ALA A 36 -11.68 -8.73 20.22
CA ALA A 36 -12.97 -8.16 20.56
C ALA A 36 -14.17 -8.96 20.00
N ARG A 37 -13.91 -10.13 19.38
CA ARG A 37 -14.92 -11.04 18.79
C ARG A 37 -15.71 -10.41 17.63
N GLN A 38 -15.13 -9.42 16.96
CA GLN A 38 -15.68 -8.83 15.75
C GLN A 38 -15.39 -9.75 14.54
N ARG A 39 -16.31 -9.82 13.61
CA ARG A 39 -16.13 -10.58 12.37
C ARG A 39 -15.29 -9.76 11.37
N VAL A 40 -14.12 -10.27 11.08
CA VAL A 40 -13.13 -9.62 10.22
C VAL A 40 -13.10 -10.29 8.84
N GLN A 41 -13.01 -9.51 7.77
CA GLN A 41 -12.60 -9.96 6.45
C GLN A 41 -11.44 -9.09 5.96
N ILE A 42 -10.51 -9.74 5.24
CA ILE A 42 -9.28 -9.07 4.79
C ILE A 42 -9.12 -9.29 3.29
N PHE A 43 -8.78 -8.24 2.57
CA PHE A 43 -8.61 -8.23 1.12
C PHE A 43 -7.25 -7.67 0.72
N LYS A 44 -6.69 -8.23 -0.37
CA LYS A 44 -5.50 -7.70 -1.03
C LYS A 44 -5.61 -7.80 -2.55
N PRO A 45 -4.98 -6.91 -3.32
CA PRO A 45 -5.02 -6.96 -4.78
C PRO A 45 -4.20 -8.13 -5.33
N VAL A 46 -4.65 -8.68 -6.47
CA VAL A 46 -3.99 -9.80 -7.17
C VAL A 46 -2.56 -9.48 -7.61
N ILE A 47 -2.22 -8.21 -7.78
CA ILE A 47 -0.89 -7.77 -8.23
C ILE A 47 0.20 -7.99 -7.16
N ASP A 48 -0.19 -8.13 -5.90
CA ASP A 48 0.73 -8.41 -4.81
C ASP A 48 0.99 -9.91 -4.65
N GLN A 49 1.56 -10.54 -5.71
CA GLN A 49 1.90 -11.98 -5.71
C GLN A 49 3.22 -12.30 -5.01
N ARG A 50 3.86 -11.33 -4.35
CA ARG A 50 5.22 -11.43 -3.79
C ARG A 50 5.35 -12.38 -2.61
N TYR A 51 4.27 -12.64 -1.91
CA TYR A 51 4.19 -13.55 -0.76
C TYR A 51 2.86 -14.29 -0.79
N ASN A 52 2.81 -15.56 -0.38
CA ASN A 52 1.66 -16.48 -0.38
C ASN A 52 0.33 -15.90 -0.90
N GLN A 53 -0.27 -16.56 -1.88
CA GLN A 53 -1.48 -16.08 -2.58
C GLN A 53 -2.69 -15.81 -1.66
N THR A 54 -2.65 -16.24 -0.40
CA THR A 54 -3.80 -16.22 0.51
C THR A 54 -3.64 -15.41 1.79
N ASP A 55 -2.43 -14.91 2.13
CA ASP A 55 -2.22 -14.26 3.42
C ASP A 55 -1.60 -12.88 3.29
N ILE A 56 -1.98 -11.95 4.19
CA ILE A 56 -1.18 -10.74 4.42
C ILE A 56 0.00 -11.16 5.29
N VAL A 57 1.21 -10.98 4.78
CA VAL A 57 2.45 -11.29 5.49
C VAL A 57 3.16 -10.00 5.83
N SER A 58 3.40 -9.76 7.12
CA SER A 58 4.31 -8.70 7.54
C SER A 58 5.77 -9.13 7.34
N HIS A 59 6.69 -8.18 7.21
CA HIS A 59 8.12 -8.45 7.21
C HIS A 59 8.61 -9.18 8.49
N SER A 60 7.84 -9.09 9.57
CA SER A 60 8.07 -9.78 10.85
C SER A 60 7.43 -11.18 10.94
N GLY A 61 6.86 -11.72 9.84
CA GLY A 61 6.30 -13.07 9.79
C GLY A 61 4.91 -13.23 10.41
N PHE A 62 4.21 -12.13 10.71
CA PHE A 62 2.79 -12.20 11.10
C PHE A 62 1.91 -12.36 9.86
N GLU A 63 1.04 -13.34 9.89
CA GLU A 63 0.14 -13.68 8.79
C GLU A 63 -1.32 -13.62 9.25
N LEU A 64 -2.20 -13.13 8.39
CA LEU A 64 -3.64 -13.23 8.51
C LEU A 64 -4.23 -13.67 7.16
N PRO A 65 -5.15 -14.64 7.15
CA PRO A 65 -5.80 -15.10 5.92
C PRO A 65 -6.48 -13.93 5.20
N SER A 66 -6.18 -13.76 3.92
CA SER A 66 -6.75 -12.69 3.12
C SER A 66 -7.35 -13.24 1.81
N GLN A 67 -8.36 -12.53 1.30
CA GLN A 67 -8.96 -12.81 0.01
C GLN A 67 -8.31 -11.97 -1.08
N VAL A 68 -7.84 -12.63 -2.13
CA VAL A 68 -7.29 -11.93 -3.29
C VAL A 68 -8.43 -11.41 -4.15
N VAL A 69 -8.33 -10.15 -4.58
CA VAL A 69 -9.32 -9.44 -5.40
C VAL A 69 -8.66 -8.66 -6.53
N ARG A 70 -9.41 -8.45 -7.62
CA ARG A 70 -8.93 -7.74 -8.82
C ARG A 70 -9.34 -6.27 -8.85
N SER A 71 -10.34 -5.89 -8.07
CA SER A 71 -10.89 -4.53 -8.06
C SER A 71 -11.60 -4.21 -6.75
N ALA A 72 -11.85 -2.93 -6.52
CA ALA A 72 -12.69 -2.47 -5.43
C ALA A 72 -14.13 -3.02 -5.49
N ALA A 73 -14.70 -3.18 -6.69
CA ALA A 73 -16.02 -3.78 -6.86
C ALA A 73 -16.07 -5.22 -6.32
N GLU A 74 -15.04 -6.01 -6.60
CA GLU A 74 -14.94 -7.38 -6.09
C GLU A 74 -14.82 -7.43 -4.55
N VAL A 75 -14.15 -6.44 -3.92
CA VAL A 75 -14.18 -6.29 -2.46
C VAL A 75 -15.61 -6.17 -1.97
N PHE A 76 -16.39 -5.25 -2.56
CA PHE A 76 -17.76 -4.99 -2.16
C PHE A 76 -18.67 -6.22 -2.31
N GLU A 77 -18.52 -6.96 -3.41
CA GLU A 77 -19.27 -8.19 -3.67
C GLU A 77 -18.98 -9.32 -2.68
N LYS A 78 -17.71 -9.42 -2.24
CA LYS A 78 -17.26 -10.49 -1.34
C LYS A 78 -17.46 -10.17 0.14
N VAL A 79 -17.69 -8.90 0.50
CA VAL A 79 -17.93 -8.53 1.90
C VAL A 79 -19.29 -9.10 2.35
N GLN A 80 -19.22 -9.95 3.38
CA GLN A 80 -20.41 -10.58 3.94
C GLN A 80 -21.25 -9.57 4.74
N PRO A 81 -22.60 -9.70 4.77
CA PRO A 81 -23.47 -8.82 5.57
C PRO A 81 -23.07 -8.77 7.05
N ARG A 82 -22.62 -9.90 7.60
CA ARG A 82 -22.24 -10.04 9.01
C ARG A 82 -20.84 -9.50 9.34
N THR A 83 -20.03 -9.12 8.34
CA THR A 83 -18.69 -8.56 8.58
C THR A 83 -18.80 -7.21 9.26
N GLU A 84 -18.03 -7.01 10.31
CA GLU A 84 -18.01 -5.79 11.12
C GLU A 84 -16.76 -4.95 10.81
N VAL A 85 -15.64 -5.64 10.52
CA VAL A 85 -14.36 -5.00 10.21
C VAL A 85 -13.82 -5.51 8.87
N VAL A 86 -13.50 -4.59 7.98
CA VAL A 86 -12.91 -4.88 6.67
C VAL A 86 -11.51 -4.31 6.63
N GLY A 87 -10.50 -5.18 6.44
CA GLY A 87 -9.12 -4.79 6.19
C GLY A 87 -8.80 -4.85 4.69
N ILE A 88 -8.15 -3.84 4.15
CA ILE A 88 -7.70 -3.79 2.76
C ILE A 88 -6.22 -3.41 2.74
N ASP A 89 -5.36 -4.33 2.28
CA ASP A 89 -3.94 -4.03 2.09
C ASP A 89 -3.65 -3.59 0.66
N GLU A 90 -2.64 -2.76 0.48
CA GLU A 90 -2.17 -2.25 -0.82
C GLU A 90 -3.29 -1.61 -1.67
N GLY A 91 -4.13 -0.78 -1.03
CA GLY A 91 -5.34 -0.18 -1.62
C GLY A 91 -5.10 0.62 -2.90
N GLN A 92 -3.89 1.18 -3.12
CA GLN A 92 -3.54 1.92 -4.35
C GLN A 92 -3.65 1.07 -5.62
N PHE A 93 -3.69 -0.26 -5.50
CA PHE A 93 -3.82 -1.15 -6.67
C PHE A 93 -5.26 -1.58 -6.99
N LEU A 94 -6.26 -1.10 -6.24
CA LEU A 94 -7.68 -1.45 -6.46
C LEU A 94 -8.45 -0.43 -7.30
N GLY A 95 -7.79 0.66 -7.73
CA GLY A 95 -8.34 1.66 -8.63
C GLY A 95 -9.30 2.66 -7.95
N ASP A 96 -9.77 3.61 -8.75
CA ASP A 96 -10.51 4.79 -8.27
C ASP A 96 -11.84 4.47 -7.56
N GLY A 97 -12.46 3.34 -7.89
CA GLY A 97 -13.69 2.88 -7.24
C GLY A 97 -13.53 2.53 -5.75
N LEU A 98 -12.29 2.45 -5.24
CA LEU A 98 -12.05 2.08 -3.85
C LEU A 98 -12.64 3.09 -2.86
N VAL A 99 -12.60 4.37 -3.18
CA VAL A 99 -13.16 5.44 -2.32
C VAL A 99 -14.65 5.22 -2.09
N ASP A 100 -15.41 5.07 -3.18
CA ASP A 100 -16.87 4.88 -3.11
C ASP A 100 -17.23 3.56 -2.39
N VAL A 101 -16.46 2.50 -2.61
CA VAL A 101 -16.64 1.23 -1.92
C VAL A 101 -16.41 1.37 -0.42
N CYS A 102 -15.35 2.05 0.01
CA CYS A 102 -15.06 2.29 1.42
C CYS A 102 -16.15 3.12 2.08
N MET A 103 -16.60 4.22 1.45
CA MET A 103 -17.69 5.04 1.95
C MET A 103 -18.98 4.23 2.11
N ARG A 104 -19.40 3.48 1.09
CA ARG A 104 -20.59 2.62 1.17
C ARG A 104 -20.52 1.58 2.28
N MET A 105 -19.36 0.99 2.53
CA MET A 105 -19.16 0.05 3.63
C MET A 105 -19.25 0.74 4.99
N ALA A 106 -18.64 1.93 5.13
CA ALA A 106 -18.73 2.72 6.34
C ALA A 106 -20.16 3.19 6.62
N ASP A 107 -20.88 3.68 5.61
CA ASP A 107 -22.31 4.04 5.71
C ASP A 107 -23.18 2.85 6.12
N ALA A 108 -22.79 1.62 5.74
CA ALA A 108 -23.45 0.38 6.17
C ALA A 108 -23.00 -0.09 7.57
N GLY A 109 -22.31 0.75 8.35
CA GLY A 109 -21.92 0.50 9.74
C GLY A 109 -20.64 -0.34 9.90
N LYS A 110 -19.83 -0.52 8.85
CA LYS A 110 -18.59 -1.30 8.93
C LYS A 110 -17.40 -0.42 9.26
N ARG A 111 -16.48 -0.94 10.07
CA ARG A 111 -15.15 -0.37 10.25
C ARG A 111 -14.28 -0.79 9.06
N VAL A 112 -13.79 0.17 8.29
CA VAL A 112 -12.96 -0.09 7.10
C VAL A 112 -11.55 0.42 7.34
N ILE A 113 -10.55 -0.46 7.24
CA ILE A 113 -9.14 -0.12 7.46
C ILE A 113 -8.40 -0.36 6.16
N VAL A 114 -7.85 0.70 5.57
CA VAL A 114 -7.13 0.63 4.29
C VAL A 114 -5.66 0.99 4.51
N THR A 115 -4.76 0.17 3.96
CA THR A 115 -3.35 0.52 3.88
C THR A 115 -2.93 0.75 2.43
N GLY A 116 -1.93 1.61 2.22
CA GLY A 116 -1.38 1.84 0.89
C GLY A 116 -0.24 2.85 0.84
N LEU A 117 0.40 2.92 -0.33
CA LEU A 117 1.38 3.93 -0.64
C LEU A 117 0.67 5.26 -0.96
N ASP A 118 0.99 6.32 -0.25
CA ASP A 118 0.44 7.67 -0.51
C ASP A 118 1.14 8.39 -1.65
N THR A 119 2.36 7.97 -2.01
CA THR A 119 3.10 8.47 -3.17
C THR A 119 3.71 7.33 -3.98
N ASP A 120 3.84 7.53 -5.29
CA ASP A 120 4.58 6.64 -6.18
C ASP A 120 6.11 6.81 -6.02
N TYR A 121 6.88 6.07 -6.82
CA TYR A 121 8.34 6.11 -6.79
C TYR A 121 8.95 7.44 -7.29
N LEU A 122 8.15 8.31 -7.91
CA LEU A 122 8.52 9.66 -8.31
C LEU A 122 8.16 10.71 -7.23
N GLY A 123 7.56 10.28 -6.12
CA GLY A 123 7.08 11.15 -5.05
C GLY A 123 5.77 11.87 -5.37
N ARG A 124 5.05 11.45 -6.42
CA ARG A 124 3.74 12.00 -6.80
C ARG A 124 2.64 11.31 -6.02
N PRO A 125 1.51 12.00 -5.73
CA PRO A 125 0.34 11.37 -5.12
C PRO A 125 -0.07 10.11 -5.88
N PHE A 126 -0.33 9.01 -5.16
CA PHE A 126 -0.70 7.74 -5.74
C PHE A 126 -2.19 7.48 -5.54
N GLU A 127 -2.98 7.64 -6.60
CA GLU A 127 -4.42 7.41 -6.55
C GLU A 127 -4.74 5.91 -6.25
N PRO A 128 -5.84 5.64 -5.52
CA PRO A 128 -6.85 6.56 -4.99
C PRO A 128 -6.54 7.06 -3.55
N MET A 129 -5.33 6.83 -3.02
CA MET A 129 -5.02 7.08 -1.62
C MET A 129 -5.23 8.54 -1.17
N PRO A 130 -4.89 9.59 -1.96
CA PRO A 130 -5.16 10.98 -1.57
C PRO A 130 -6.65 11.25 -1.35
N ARG A 131 -7.53 10.65 -2.17
CA ARG A 131 -8.97 10.78 -2.02
C ARG A 131 -9.49 10.05 -0.80
N LEU A 132 -8.94 8.87 -0.49
CA LEU A 132 -9.24 8.14 0.75
C LEU A 132 -8.83 8.93 1.99
N LEU A 133 -7.64 9.55 1.97
CA LEU A 133 -7.19 10.43 3.05
C LEU A 133 -8.16 11.60 3.31
N ALA A 134 -8.81 12.11 2.25
CA ALA A 134 -9.75 13.22 2.38
C ALA A 134 -11.09 12.83 3.05
N VAL A 135 -11.50 11.56 2.95
CA VAL A 135 -12.81 11.08 3.46
C VAL A 135 -12.69 10.24 4.75
N ALA A 136 -11.46 9.89 5.16
CA ALA A 136 -11.22 9.05 6.32
C ALA A 136 -11.40 9.82 7.63
N GLU A 137 -12.01 9.17 8.64
CA GLU A 137 -12.11 9.70 10.00
C GLU A 137 -10.81 9.56 10.78
N GLU A 138 -10.00 8.51 10.47
CA GLU A 138 -8.70 8.32 11.12
C GLU A 138 -7.60 8.13 10.08
N ILE A 139 -6.54 8.93 10.20
CA ILE A 139 -5.39 8.88 9.30
C ILE A 139 -4.12 8.66 10.11
N VAL A 140 -3.32 7.67 9.68
CA VAL A 140 -1.98 7.45 10.22
C VAL A 140 -0.99 7.42 9.07
N LYS A 141 -0.02 8.34 9.10
CA LYS A 141 1.11 8.35 8.18
C LYS A 141 2.34 7.79 8.89
N LEU A 142 2.75 6.58 8.49
CA LEU A 142 3.93 5.91 9.00
C LEU A 142 5.18 6.37 8.24
N LEU A 143 6.29 6.39 8.95
CA LEU A 143 7.60 6.73 8.41
C LEU A 143 8.50 5.49 8.45
N ALA A 144 9.28 5.30 7.40
CA ALA A 144 10.38 4.34 7.42
C ALA A 144 11.69 5.02 7.89
N ILE A 145 12.78 4.28 7.89
CA ILE A 145 14.12 4.82 8.18
C ILE A 145 14.89 4.97 6.86
N CYS A 146 15.40 6.15 6.59
CA CYS A 146 16.21 6.42 5.40
C CYS A 146 17.51 5.61 5.45
N VAL A 147 17.71 4.72 4.50
CA VAL A 147 18.92 3.86 4.46
C VAL A 147 20.20 4.63 4.19
N GLN A 148 20.12 5.88 3.68
CA GLN A 148 21.28 6.71 3.39
C GLN A 148 21.77 7.50 4.61
N CYS A 149 20.87 7.96 5.46
CA CYS A 149 21.24 8.91 6.51
C CYS A 149 20.55 8.68 7.87
N GLY A 150 19.73 7.62 8.02
CA GLY A 150 19.06 7.30 9.27
C GLY A 150 17.87 8.20 9.66
N ASN A 151 17.58 9.26 8.89
CA ASN A 151 16.45 10.15 9.16
C ASN A 151 15.11 9.52 8.80
N PRO A 152 13.97 10.02 9.32
CA PRO A 152 12.65 9.58 8.93
C PRO A 152 12.45 9.67 7.41
N ALA A 153 12.03 8.55 6.80
CA ALA A 153 11.83 8.42 5.35
C ALA A 153 10.34 8.50 5.01
N VAL A 154 10.03 9.28 3.99
CA VAL A 154 8.67 9.49 3.46
C VAL A 154 8.54 9.08 1.98
N HIS A 155 9.62 8.68 1.34
CA HIS A 155 9.64 8.31 -0.08
C HIS A 155 10.08 6.87 -0.27
N THR A 156 9.51 6.23 -1.28
CA THR A 156 9.95 4.94 -1.81
C THR A 156 10.87 5.20 -3.01
N GLN A 157 12.16 5.04 -2.83
CA GLN A 157 13.14 5.19 -3.89
C GLN A 157 13.22 3.92 -4.73
N ARG A 158 13.01 4.02 -6.04
CA ARG A 158 13.26 2.93 -6.99
C ARG A 158 14.74 2.87 -7.36
N LEU A 159 15.31 1.68 -7.30
CA LEU A 159 16.74 1.44 -7.59
C LEU A 159 16.98 0.81 -8.97
N VAL A 160 15.98 0.15 -9.54
CA VAL A 160 16.06 -0.54 -10.83
C VAL A 160 15.63 0.35 -11.98
N ALA A 161 16.27 0.17 -13.14
CA ALA A 161 15.91 0.86 -14.37
C ALA A 161 14.59 0.29 -14.91
N SER A 162 13.52 1.08 -14.86
CA SER A 162 12.22 0.77 -15.47
C SER A 162 11.41 2.04 -15.65
N GLU A 163 10.69 2.13 -16.77
CA GLU A 163 9.73 3.20 -17.06
C GLU A 163 8.31 2.85 -16.55
N ASP A 164 8.08 1.59 -16.17
CA ASP A 164 6.77 1.17 -15.65
C ASP A 164 6.43 1.86 -14.33
N LEU A 165 5.19 2.28 -14.17
CA LEU A 165 4.71 2.88 -12.91
C LEU A 165 4.84 1.88 -11.75
N ILE A 166 4.56 0.62 -12.01
CA ILE A 166 4.56 -0.47 -11.03
C ILE A 166 5.60 -1.51 -11.46
N VAL A 167 6.62 -1.70 -10.62
CA VAL A 167 7.56 -2.82 -10.74
C VAL A 167 7.37 -3.70 -9.51
N VAL A 168 6.93 -4.93 -9.76
CA VAL A 168 6.69 -5.90 -8.67
C VAL A 168 8.03 -6.38 -8.12
N GLY A 169 8.26 -6.17 -6.84
CA GLY A 169 9.50 -6.55 -6.14
C GLY A 169 9.61 -5.79 -4.81
N ALA A 170 10.48 -6.22 -3.93
CA ALA A 170 10.70 -5.55 -2.64
C ALA A 170 12.20 -5.34 -2.36
N ALA A 171 12.87 -6.32 -1.82
CA ALA A 171 14.29 -6.21 -1.45
C ALA A 171 15.18 -6.00 -2.69
N GLY A 172 16.04 -4.99 -2.64
CA GLY A 172 16.98 -4.66 -3.70
C GLY A 172 16.40 -3.88 -4.89
N MET A 173 15.07 -3.73 -5.01
CA MET A 173 14.43 -2.94 -6.07
C MET A 173 13.97 -1.58 -5.59
N TYR A 174 13.69 -1.47 -4.31
CA TYR A 174 13.24 -0.26 -3.64
C TYR A 174 13.93 -0.09 -2.29
N GLU A 175 14.06 1.14 -1.86
CA GLU A 175 14.51 1.48 -0.53
C GLU A 175 13.83 2.74 0.02
N PRO A 176 13.69 2.91 1.35
CA PRO A 176 13.11 4.10 1.94
C PRO A 176 14.14 5.24 1.96
N ARG A 177 13.72 6.43 1.53
CA ARG A 177 14.53 7.66 1.52
C ARG A 177 13.80 8.82 2.20
N CYS A 178 14.55 9.64 2.92
CA CYS A 178 14.05 10.93 3.42
C CYS A 178 14.00 11.96 2.26
N ARG A 179 13.33 13.08 2.48
CA ARG A 179 13.20 14.16 1.50
C ARG A 179 14.55 14.64 0.94
N ARG A 180 15.60 14.66 1.78
CA ARG A 180 16.92 15.12 1.35
C ARG A 180 17.66 14.11 0.47
N CYS A 181 17.49 12.81 0.73
CA CYS A 181 18.20 11.73 0.04
C CYS A 181 17.41 11.15 -1.12
N PHE A 182 16.19 11.62 -1.37
CA PHE A 182 15.32 11.13 -2.42
C PHE A 182 15.73 11.69 -3.79
N GLU A 183 15.87 10.80 -4.77
CA GLU A 183 16.28 11.11 -6.14
C GLU A 183 15.21 10.56 -7.11
N PRO A 184 14.14 11.33 -7.40
CA PRO A 184 12.98 10.83 -8.14
C PRO A 184 13.31 10.32 -9.56
N HIS A 185 14.34 10.86 -10.20
CA HIS A 185 14.73 10.50 -11.57
C HIS A 185 15.78 9.39 -11.66
N LEU A 186 16.33 8.91 -10.56
CA LEU A 186 17.39 7.90 -10.54
C LEU A 186 17.07 6.66 -11.41
N ALA A 187 15.82 6.20 -11.43
CA ALA A 187 15.40 5.05 -12.23
C ALA A 187 15.41 5.36 -13.73
N HIS A 188 14.99 6.56 -14.13
CA HIS A 188 15.02 7.02 -15.53
C HIS A 188 16.44 7.24 -16.03
N ASP A 189 17.30 7.87 -15.23
CA ASP A 189 18.72 8.11 -15.57
C ASP A 189 19.44 6.78 -15.84
N LYS A 190 19.12 5.73 -15.07
CA LYS A 190 19.64 4.38 -15.29
C LYS A 190 19.12 3.75 -16.60
N VAL A 191 17.88 3.99 -17.00
CA VAL A 191 17.34 3.54 -18.29
C VAL A 191 18.06 4.20 -19.45
N GLU A 192 18.27 5.50 -19.39
CA GLU A 192 18.98 6.26 -20.43
C GLU A 192 20.44 5.83 -20.54
N ALA A 193 21.12 5.65 -19.40
CA ALA A 193 22.50 5.14 -19.39
C ALA A 193 22.62 3.75 -20.03
N ASN A 194 21.67 2.84 -19.75
CA ASN A 194 21.64 1.52 -20.37
C ASN A 194 21.38 1.58 -21.89
N LYS A 195 20.47 2.45 -22.34
CA LYS A 195 20.19 2.66 -23.78
C LYS A 195 21.44 3.21 -24.53
N SER A 196 22.17 4.14 -23.94
CA SER A 196 23.39 4.72 -24.51
C SER A 196 24.53 3.71 -24.59
N ALA A 197 24.71 2.88 -23.54
CA ALA A 197 25.74 1.83 -23.53
C ALA A 197 25.50 0.75 -24.60
N SER A 198 24.23 0.33 -24.76
CA SER A 198 23.85 -0.67 -25.77
C SER A 198 24.03 -0.13 -27.21
N SER A 199 23.76 1.17 -27.46
CA SER A 199 23.98 1.79 -28.77
C SER A 199 25.43 1.96 -29.11
N SER A 200 26.31 2.16 -28.12
CA SER A 200 27.76 2.26 -28.30
C SER A 200 28.38 0.90 -28.63
N ALA A 201 27.92 -0.17 -27.98
CA ALA A 201 28.40 -1.53 -28.23
C ALA A 201 28.03 -2.02 -29.64
N ALA A 202 26.85 -1.64 -30.15
CA ALA A 202 26.43 -1.99 -31.52
C ALA A 202 27.24 -1.30 -32.65
N LYS A 203 27.86 -0.15 -32.36
CA LYS A 203 28.72 0.59 -33.33
C LYS A 203 30.14 0.12 -33.39
N VAL A 204 30.63 -0.66 -32.43
CA VAL A 204 31.99 -1.21 -32.38
C VAL A 204 32.08 -2.57 -33.09
N SER A 205 30.92 -3.20 -33.41
CA SER A 205 30.83 -4.53 -34.05
C SER A 205 30.61 -4.48 -35.56
N GLN A 206 30.81 -3.32 -36.23
CA GLN A 206 30.86 -3.12 -37.68
C GLN A 206 32.26 -2.66 -38.11
#